data_9a92206279d4807dac9c63133eb63f49
#
_entry.id   9a92206279d4807dac9c63133eb63f49
#
_cell.length_a   1.000
_cell.length_b   1.000
_cell.length_c   1.000
_cell.angle_alpha   90.00
_cell.angle_beta   90.00
_cell.angle_gamma   90.00
#
_symmetry.space_group_name_H-M   'P 1'
#
loop_
_entity.id
_entity.type
_entity.pdbx_description
1 polymer ?
#
loop_
_entity_poly.entity_id
_entity_poly.type
_entity_poly.pdbx_seq_one_letter_code
_entity_poly.pdbx_strand_id
1 'polypeptide(L)'
;DSALETYKNLAADGKLKVVDPEGEDMVYAIVRRPKRGTVTLQPDGSFTYTPKKNKVGIDSFTFTATDASGKTSREATVTVTILKPADATQYTDTVGRDCRFSAEWMKNTGIFSGENVAGNPCFGPERTVSRGEFVTMLVRTLNIPVDEELTGAGFTDEIPEWLQPYLAAAVRSGLTAGLPDQQTFGAEEMITGAEVSVMLKNA
;
A
#
# COMPACT_ATOMS: atom_id res chain seq x y z
N ASP A 1 -9.92 19.05 -7.01
CA ASP A 1 -10.28 18.37 -5.75
C ASP A 1 -9.91 16.91 -5.85
N SER A 2 -9.51 16.30 -4.72
CA SER A 2 -9.15 14.88 -4.63
C SER A 2 -9.59 14.28 -3.29
N ALA A 3 -9.56 12.96 -3.19
CA ALA A 3 -9.89 12.23 -1.98
C ALA A 3 -8.71 11.32 -1.57
N LEU A 4 -8.52 11.13 -0.27
CA LEU A 4 -7.59 10.22 0.34
C LEU A 4 -8.33 9.40 1.41
N GLU A 5 -8.02 8.13 1.53
CA GLU A 5 -8.56 7.28 2.58
C GLU A 5 -7.44 6.73 3.44
N THR A 6 -7.65 6.67 4.74
CA THR A 6 -6.73 6.08 5.69
C THR A 6 -7.47 5.52 6.90
N TYR A 7 -6.75 4.88 7.82
CA TYR A 7 -7.30 4.38 9.07
C TYR A 7 -6.83 5.20 10.27
N LYS A 8 -7.55 5.09 11.36
CA LYS A 8 -7.20 5.68 12.64
C LYS A 8 -5.74 5.38 13.03
N ASN A 9 -4.95 6.41 13.27
CA ASN A 9 -3.52 6.38 13.63
C ASN A 9 -2.57 5.87 12.53
N LEU A 10 -3.04 5.68 11.29
CA LEU A 10 -2.21 5.28 10.15
C LEU A 10 -1.98 6.49 9.25
N ALA A 11 -0.72 6.80 8.97
CA ALA A 11 -0.37 7.82 7.97
C ALA A 11 -0.66 7.30 6.56
N ALA A 12 -1.00 8.20 5.65
CA ALA A 12 -1.22 7.87 4.25
C ALA A 12 -0.61 8.92 3.34
N ASP A 13 -0.02 8.46 2.26
CA ASP A 13 0.61 9.29 1.25
C ASP A 13 -0.35 9.59 0.11
N GLY A 14 -0.17 10.76 -0.50
CA GLY A 14 -0.93 11.19 -1.65
C GLY A 14 -0.12 12.13 -2.53
N LYS A 15 -0.68 12.48 -3.67
CA LYS A 15 -0.09 13.47 -4.57
C LYS A 15 -1.15 14.50 -5.00
N LEU A 16 -0.80 15.77 -4.92
CA LEU A 16 -1.65 16.86 -5.39
C LEU A 16 -1.75 16.78 -6.91
N LYS A 17 -2.97 16.77 -7.42
CA LYS A 17 -3.23 16.73 -8.87
C LYS A 17 -3.48 18.16 -9.36
N VAL A 18 -2.58 18.67 -10.16
CA VAL A 18 -2.71 19.92 -10.88
C VAL A 18 -2.54 19.62 -12.37
N VAL A 19 -3.33 20.27 -13.19
CA VAL A 19 -3.18 20.23 -14.64
C VAL A 19 -2.55 21.55 -15.04
N ASP A 20 -1.32 21.47 -15.51
CA ASP A 20 -0.62 22.58 -16.16
C ASP A 20 -0.48 22.26 -17.65
N PRO A 21 -1.10 23.04 -18.54
CA PRO A 21 -1.00 22.82 -20.00
C PRO A 21 0.42 23.04 -20.54
N GLU A 22 1.23 23.82 -19.84
CA GLU A 22 2.58 24.21 -20.29
C GLU A 22 3.67 23.29 -19.73
N GLY A 23 3.32 22.46 -18.69
CA GLY A 23 4.23 21.47 -18.12
C GLY A 23 5.36 22.03 -17.28
N GLU A 24 5.17 23.23 -16.71
CA GLU A 24 6.17 23.92 -15.90
C GLU A 24 6.26 23.37 -14.47
N ASP A 25 7.36 23.67 -13.80
CA ASP A 25 7.52 23.36 -12.38
C ASP A 25 6.55 24.17 -11.51
N MET A 26 5.84 23.47 -10.62
CA MET A 26 4.84 24.06 -9.75
C MET A 26 5.33 24.20 -8.31
N VAL A 27 5.02 25.31 -7.69
CA VAL A 27 5.20 25.51 -6.24
C VAL A 27 3.85 25.32 -5.53
N TYR A 28 3.78 24.37 -4.62
CA TYR A 28 2.56 24.04 -3.87
C TYR A 28 2.55 24.69 -2.50
N ALA A 29 1.41 25.18 -2.06
CA ALA A 29 1.21 25.76 -0.74
C ALA A 29 -0.09 25.28 -0.10
N ILE A 30 -0.03 24.91 1.19
CA ILE A 30 -1.22 24.59 1.99
C ILE A 30 -1.87 25.89 2.44
N VAL A 31 -3.13 26.10 2.07
CA VAL A 31 -3.94 27.28 2.43
C VAL A 31 -4.65 27.03 3.76
N ARG A 32 -5.38 25.93 3.88
CA ARG A 32 -6.05 25.52 5.13
C ARG A 32 -5.53 24.19 5.60
N ARG A 33 -5.13 24.13 6.88
CA ARG A 33 -4.64 22.91 7.50
C ARG A 33 -5.79 22.02 7.96
N PRO A 34 -5.61 20.69 7.96
CA PRO A 34 -6.61 19.76 8.47
C PRO A 34 -6.78 19.90 10.00
N LYS A 35 -7.97 19.56 10.50
CA LYS A 35 -8.30 19.64 11.93
C LYS A 35 -8.03 18.35 12.69
N ARG A 36 -8.20 17.20 12.02
CA ARG A 36 -8.08 15.85 12.62
C ARG A 36 -6.72 15.19 12.38
N GLY A 37 -5.84 15.82 11.61
CA GLY A 37 -4.52 15.34 11.27
C GLY A 37 -3.52 16.46 11.08
N THR A 38 -2.37 16.09 10.52
CA THR A 38 -1.34 16.97 10.00
C THR A 38 -1.02 16.58 8.57
N VAL A 39 -0.59 17.53 7.76
CA VAL A 39 -0.13 17.28 6.40
C VAL A 39 1.31 17.81 6.26
N THR A 40 2.18 16.95 5.75
CA THR A 40 3.55 17.29 5.33
C THR A 40 3.59 17.27 3.81
N LEU A 41 3.94 18.38 3.19
CA LEU A 41 3.95 18.56 1.74
C LEU A 41 5.39 18.62 1.25
N GLN A 42 5.67 17.91 0.15
CA GLN A 42 6.97 17.91 -0.54
C GLN A 42 6.93 18.85 -1.75
N PRO A 43 8.09 19.32 -2.24
CA PRO A 43 8.16 20.24 -3.38
C PRO A 43 7.55 19.70 -4.67
N ASP A 44 7.56 18.37 -4.88
CA ASP A 44 7.01 17.68 -6.05
C ASP A 44 5.47 17.52 -6.00
N GLY A 45 4.81 18.06 -4.96
CA GLY A 45 3.37 17.94 -4.72
C GLY A 45 2.96 16.64 -4.04
N SER A 46 3.89 15.73 -3.72
CA SER A 46 3.59 14.60 -2.85
C SER A 46 3.37 15.08 -1.42
N PHE A 47 2.51 14.39 -0.68
CA PHE A 47 2.22 14.73 0.70
C PHE A 47 1.94 13.49 1.54
N THR A 48 2.24 13.59 2.83
CA THR A 48 1.86 12.60 3.84
C THR A 48 0.82 13.24 4.77
N TYR A 49 -0.35 12.62 4.89
CA TYR A 49 -1.35 12.97 5.89
C TYR A 49 -1.22 12.02 7.08
N THR A 50 -1.06 12.58 8.28
CA THR A 50 -0.96 11.81 9.53
C THR A 50 -2.14 12.15 10.44
N PRO A 51 -3.08 11.21 10.69
CA PRO A 51 -4.17 11.41 11.63
C PRO A 51 -3.67 11.70 13.04
N LYS A 52 -4.30 12.63 13.76
CA LYS A 52 -4.07 12.79 15.20
C LYS A 52 -4.56 11.55 15.94
N LYS A 53 -3.93 11.27 17.07
CA LYS A 53 -4.21 10.08 17.89
C LYS A 53 -5.72 9.84 18.06
N ASN A 54 -6.17 8.65 17.66
CA ASN A 54 -7.55 8.15 17.80
C ASN A 54 -8.64 8.96 17.06
N LYS A 55 -8.31 9.87 16.16
CA LYS A 55 -9.31 10.56 15.33
C LYS A 55 -9.82 9.65 14.22
N VAL A 56 -11.13 9.76 13.94
CA VAL A 56 -11.85 9.10 12.85
C VAL A 56 -12.82 10.09 12.19
N GLY A 57 -13.35 9.73 11.03
CA GLY A 57 -14.32 10.53 10.28
C GLY A 57 -13.66 11.41 9.22
N ILE A 58 -14.39 12.37 8.68
CA ILE A 58 -13.94 13.19 7.56
C ILE A 58 -13.12 14.38 8.07
N ASP A 59 -12.00 14.62 7.40
CA ASP A 59 -11.15 15.81 7.51
C ASP A 59 -10.90 16.41 6.13
N SER A 60 -10.30 17.56 6.05
CA SER A 60 -9.91 18.17 4.79
C SER A 60 -8.79 19.19 4.96
N PHE A 61 -8.04 19.40 3.92
CA PHE A 61 -7.13 20.53 3.78
C PHE A 61 -7.24 21.12 2.36
N THR A 62 -6.80 22.35 2.18
CA THR A 62 -6.83 23.00 0.89
C THR A 62 -5.44 23.47 0.50
N PHE A 63 -5.22 23.57 -0.80
CA PHE A 63 -3.94 23.97 -1.37
C PHE A 63 -4.11 24.83 -2.62
N THR A 64 -3.05 25.54 -2.97
CA THR A 64 -2.86 26.22 -4.25
C THR A 64 -1.56 25.76 -4.90
N ALA A 65 -1.47 25.90 -6.20
CA ALA A 65 -0.24 25.72 -6.98
C ALA A 65 0.07 27.00 -7.74
N THR A 66 1.33 27.38 -7.79
CA THR A 66 1.83 28.57 -8.49
C THR A 66 2.86 28.14 -9.52
N ASP A 67 2.69 28.58 -10.76
CA ASP A 67 3.62 28.30 -11.86
C ASP A 67 4.88 29.20 -11.82
N ALA A 68 5.82 28.95 -12.71
CA ALA A 68 7.07 29.72 -12.82
C ALA A 68 6.82 31.19 -13.22
N SER A 69 5.69 31.50 -13.84
CA SER A 69 5.28 32.89 -14.18
C SER A 69 4.66 33.65 -13.00
N GLY A 70 4.46 33.00 -11.86
CA GLY A 70 3.85 33.57 -10.66
C GLY A 70 2.32 33.51 -10.65
N LYS A 71 1.69 32.83 -11.58
CA LYS A 71 0.23 32.68 -11.65
C LYS A 71 -0.22 31.59 -10.72
N THR A 72 -1.11 31.89 -9.79
CA THR A 72 -1.60 30.96 -8.78
C THR A 72 -2.97 30.37 -9.16
N SER A 73 -3.12 29.07 -8.95
CA SER A 73 -4.38 28.36 -9.17
C SER A 73 -5.49 28.78 -8.21
N ARG A 74 -6.73 28.37 -8.50
CA ARG A 74 -7.79 28.38 -7.49
C ARG A 74 -7.46 27.44 -6.35
N GLU A 75 -8.00 27.72 -5.17
CA GLU A 75 -7.91 26.83 -4.02
C GLU A 75 -8.63 25.51 -4.32
N ALA A 76 -7.94 24.40 -4.16
CA ALA A 76 -8.46 23.05 -4.34
C ALA A 76 -8.46 22.29 -3.00
N THR A 77 -9.40 21.34 -2.85
CA THR A 77 -9.61 20.61 -1.61
C THR A 77 -9.15 19.17 -1.74
N VAL A 78 -8.44 18.69 -0.72
CA VAL A 78 -8.22 17.26 -0.47
C VAL A 78 -9.12 16.84 0.69
N THR A 79 -10.06 15.94 0.42
CA THR A 79 -10.92 15.35 1.44
C THR A 79 -10.27 14.07 1.95
N VAL A 80 -10.15 13.92 3.27
CA VAL A 80 -9.54 12.74 3.91
C VAL A 80 -10.60 12.00 4.71
N THR A 81 -10.83 10.73 4.39
CA THR A 81 -11.67 9.83 5.17
C THR A 81 -10.83 8.97 6.09
N ILE A 82 -10.98 9.15 7.40
CA ILE A 82 -10.26 8.40 8.43
C ILE A 82 -11.20 7.32 8.96
N LEU A 83 -10.94 6.07 8.60
CA LEU A 83 -11.74 4.91 8.96
C LEU A 83 -11.37 4.37 10.35
N LYS A 84 -12.32 3.72 11.00
CA LYS A 84 -12.07 2.89 12.19
C LYS A 84 -11.92 1.44 11.73
N PRO A 85 -10.81 0.73 12.09
CA PRO A 85 -10.71 -0.70 11.85
C PRO A 85 -11.88 -1.46 12.49
N ALA A 86 -12.38 -2.49 11.83
CA ALA A 86 -13.44 -3.32 12.38
C ALA A 86 -12.93 -4.11 13.60
N ASP A 87 -13.72 -4.17 14.66
CA ASP A 87 -13.31 -4.83 15.91
C ASP A 87 -13.04 -6.34 15.72
N ALA A 88 -13.70 -6.97 14.73
CA ALA A 88 -13.56 -8.39 14.40
C ALA A 88 -12.22 -8.78 13.73
N THR A 89 -11.37 -7.82 13.41
CA THR A 89 -10.11 -8.03 12.68
C THR A 89 -8.88 -7.94 13.58
N GLN A 90 -9.03 -7.94 14.89
CA GLN A 90 -7.90 -7.80 15.80
C GLN A 90 -7.02 -9.06 15.82
N TYR A 91 -5.72 -8.83 15.71
CA TYR A 91 -4.69 -9.83 15.95
C TYR A 91 -4.21 -9.77 17.41
N THR A 92 -4.06 -10.93 18.05
CA THR A 92 -3.66 -11.01 19.47
C THR A 92 -2.22 -10.55 19.70
N ASP A 93 -1.34 -10.77 18.73
CA ASP A 93 0.09 -10.47 18.78
C ASP A 93 0.47 -9.03 18.38
N THR A 94 -0.51 -8.22 17.97
CA THR A 94 -0.30 -6.80 17.63
C THR A 94 -0.82 -5.82 18.66
N VAL A 95 -1.41 -6.31 19.74
CA VAL A 95 -1.97 -5.46 20.82
C VAL A 95 -0.85 -4.61 21.46
N GLY A 96 -1.03 -3.29 21.47
CA GLY A 96 -0.05 -2.34 21.99
C GLY A 96 1.17 -2.09 21.10
N ARG A 97 1.25 -2.70 19.92
CA ARG A 97 2.34 -2.50 18.95
C ARG A 97 1.98 -1.44 17.91
N ASP A 98 2.98 -0.77 17.37
CA ASP A 98 2.81 0.27 16.34
C ASP A 98 2.25 -0.29 15.04
N CYS A 99 2.60 -1.55 14.71
CA CYS A 99 2.13 -2.24 13.50
C CYS A 99 0.63 -2.61 13.52
N ARG A 100 -0.06 -2.50 14.66
CA ARG A 100 -1.46 -2.96 14.82
C ARG A 100 -2.38 -2.46 13.73
N PHE A 101 -2.36 -1.16 13.45
CA PHE A 101 -3.28 -0.57 12.47
C PHE A 101 -2.95 -0.97 11.03
N SER A 102 -1.65 -1.11 10.72
CA SER A 102 -1.21 -1.60 9.41
C SER A 102 -1.62 -3.05 9.20
N ALA A 103 -1.46 -3.91 10.21
CA ALA A 103 -1.89 -5.30 10.17
C ALA A 103 -3.42 -5.43 9.98
N GLU A 104 -4.21 -4.66 10.72
CA GLU A 104 -5.67 -4.62 10.58
C GLU A 104 -6.09 -4.08 9.20
N TRP A 105 -5.39 -3.08 8.68
CA TRP A 105 -5.64 -2.57 7.33
C TRP A 105 -5.36 -3.63 6.25
N MET A 106 -4.23 -4.33 6.31
CA MET A 106 -3.89 -5.40 5.37
C MET A 106 -4.92 -6.53 5.37
N LYS A 107 -5.47 -6.87 6.54
CA LYS A 107 -6.56 -7.85 6.66
C LYS A 107 -7.85 -7.34 6.04
N ASN A 108 -8.26 -6.10 6.36
CA ASN A 108 -9.50 -5.52 5.87
C ASN A 108 -9.53 -5.32 4.35
N THR A 109 -8.35 -5.06 3.76
CA THR A 109 -8.17 -4.94 2.31
C THR A 109 -7.93 -6.29 1.62
N GLY A 110 -7.86 -7.39 2.37
CA GLY A 110 -7.61 -8.72 1.82
C GLY A 110 -6.19 -8.96 1.33
N ILE A 111 -5.26 -8.04 1.60
CA ILE A 111 -3.85 -8.16 1.17
C ILE A 111 -3.17 -9.30 1.93
N PHE A 112 -3.35 -9.32 3.26
CA PHE A 112 -2.77 -10.35 4.13
C PHE A 112 -3.70 -10.63 5.31
N SER A 113 -4.03 -11.90 5.54
CA SER A 113 -4.99 -12.32 6.58
C SER A 113 -4.33 -12.79 7.89
N GLY A 114 -3.00 -12.91 7.92
CA GLY A 114 -2.31 -13.55 9.04
C GLY A 114 -2.59 -15.04 9.13
N GLU A 115 -2.30 -15.62 10.26
CA GLU A 115 -2.47 -17.04 10.54
C GLU A 115 -3.21 -17.27 11.85
N ASN A 116 -3.70 -18.50 12.05
CA ASN A 116 -4.30 -18.90 13.32
C ASN A 116 -3.30 -19.78 14.09
N VAL A 117 -2.80 -19.26 15.21
CA VAL A 117 -1.87 -20.00 16.07
C VAL A 117 -2.60 -20.40 17.35
N ALA A 118 -2.82 -21.69 17.53
CA ALA A 118 -3.52 -22.24 18.69
C ALA A 118 -4.88 -21.60 18.98
N GLY A 119 -5.65 -21.28 17.93
CA GLY A 119 -6.97 -20.66 18.04
C GLY A 119 -6.96 -19.13 18.12
N ASN A 120 -5.79 -18.51 18.10
CA ASN A 120 -5.67 -17.05 18.13
C ASN A 120 -5.30 -16.50 16.77
N PRO A 121 -5.96 -15.45 16.27
CA PRO A 121 -5.55 -14.75 15.07
C PRO A 121 -4.24 -14.00 15.34
N CYS A 122 -3.22 -14.29 14.54
CA CYS A 122 -1.89 -13.70 14.65
C CYS A 122 -1.46 -13.07 13.31
N PHE A 123 -0.79 -11.94 13.39
CA PHE A 123 -0.19 -11.26 12.24
C PHE A 123 1.25 -11.73 11.99
N GLY A 124 1.98 -12.04 13.05
CA GLY A 124 3.37 -12.44 13.01
C GLY A 124 4.33 -11.27 12.70
N PRO A 125 4.30 -10.15 13.45
CA PRO A 125 5.06 -8.92 13.09
C PRO A 125 6.58 -9.10 13.10
N GLU A 126 7.08 -10.12 13.79
CA GLU A 126 8.52 -10.45 13.83
C GLU A 126 8.89 -11.60 12.85
N ARG A 127 7.90 -12.15 12.18
CA ARG A 127 8.11 -13.25 11.25
C ARG A 127 8.69 -12.73 9.92
N THR A 128 9.59 -13.49 9.36
CA THR A 128 10.08 -13.24 8.00
C THR A 128 8.98 -13.54 6.98
N VAL A 129 8.99 -12.80 5.89
CA VAL A 129 8.04 -12.98 4.78
C VAL A 129 8.68 -13.90 3.75
N SER A 130 7.96 -14.95 3.32
CA SER A 130 8.42 -15.80 2.24
C SER A 130 8.22 -15.13 0.88
N ARG A 131 8.93 -15.63 -0.15
CA ARG A 131 8.79 -15.10 -1.52
C ARG A 131 7.38 -15.30 -2.06
N GLY A 132 6.75 -16.43 -1.75
CA GLY A 132 5.36 -16.70 -2.13
C GLY A 132 4.36 -15.78 -1.46
N GLU A 133 4.53 -15.50 -0.17
CA GLU A 133 3.68 -14.56 0.56
C GLU A 133 3.82 -13.13 -0.01
N PHE A 134 5.05 -12.70 -0.29
CA PHE A 134 5.28 -11.36 -0.84
C PHE A 134 4.61 -11.18 -2.21
N VAL A 135 4.77 -12.16 -3.12
CA VAL A 135 4.11 -12.14 -4.43
C VAL A 135 2.59 -12.06 -4.28
N THR A 136 2.01 -12.87 -3.39
CA THR A 136 0.56 -12.86 -3.15
C THR A 136 0.10 -11.49 -2.65
N MET A 137 0.81 -10.90 -1.69
CA MET A 137 0.50 -9.56 -1.19
C MET A 137 0.61 -8.50 -2.30
N LEU A 138 1.62 -8.58 -3.16
CA LEU A 138 1.82 -7.64 -4.25
C LEU A 138 0.72 -7.74 -5.32
N VAL A 139 0.37 -8.96 -5.74
CA VAL A 139 -0.73 -9.22 -6.68
C VAL A 139 -2.05 -8.66 -6.16
N ARG A 140 -2.35 -8.87 -4.88
CA ARG A 140 -3.56 -8.34 -4.24
C ARG A 140 -3.53 -6.81 -4.11
N THR A 141 -2.40 -6.23 -3.75
CA THR A 141 -2.22 -4.77 -3.64
C THR A 141 -2.44 -4.07 -4.97
N LEU A 142 -1.94 -4.66 -6.05
CA LEU A 142 -2.08 -4.13 -7.41
C LEU A 142 -3.43 -4.48 -8.07
N ASN A 143 -4.29 -5.23 -7.39
CA ASN A 143 -5.56 -5.73 -7.91
C ASN A 143 -5.40 -6.47 -9.25
N ILE A 144 -4.31 -7.25 -9.41
CA ILE A 144 -4.08 -8.06 -10.62
C ILE A 144 -5.11 -9.18 -10.64
N PRO A 145 -5.83 -9.38 -11.76
CA PRO A 145 -6.80 -10.46 -11.87
C PRO A 145 -6.14 -11.84 -11.70
N VAL A 146 -6.68 -12.63 -10.78
CA VAL A 146 -6.24 -13.99 -10.48
C VAL A 146 -7.26 -14.96 -11.06
N ASP A 147 -6.78 -15.96 -11.78
CA ASP A 147 -7.57 -17.07 -12.29
C ASP A 147 -7.22 -18.30 -11.46
N GLU A 148 -8.17 -18.74 -10.63
CA GLU A 148 -7.97 -19.83 -9.66
C GLU A 148 -7.77 -21.21 -10.33
N GLU A 149 -8.15 -21.36 -11.59
CA GLU A 149 -7.96 -22.61 -12.35
C GLU A 149 -6.57 -22.71 -12.98
N LEU A 150 -5.80 -21.62 -13.00
CA LEU A 150 -4.47 -21.61 -13.58
C LEU A 150 -3.44 -22.20 -12.63
N THR A 151 -2.93 -23.36 -13.03
CA THR A 151 -1.80 -24.03 -12.41
C THR A 151 -0.59 -23.94 -13.35
N GLY A 152 0.60 -23.71 -12.79
CA GLY A 152 1.84 -23.71 -13.55
C GLY A 152 2.30 -22.32 -14.00
N ALA A 153 3.26 -21.78 -13.27
CA ALA A 153 3.92 -20.51 -13.57
C ALA A 153 5.24 -20.70 -14.35
N GLY A 154 5.53 -21.92 -14.84
CA GLY A 154 6.73 -22.23 -15.61
C GLY A 154 7.99 -22.51 -14.77
N PHE A 155 7.88 -22.54 -13.45
CA PHE A 155 8.97 -22.96 -12.55
C PHE A 155 9.03 -24.48 -12.42
N THR A 156 10.21 -25.02 -12.12
CA THR A 156 10.48 -26.46 -12.03
C THR A 156 10.36 -27.01 -10.62
N ASP A 157 10.40 -26.15 -9.61
CA ASP A 157 10.20 -26.51 -8.22
C ASP A 157 8.72 -26.70 -7.87
N GLU A 158 8.46 -27.37 -6.76
CA GLU A 158 7.10 -27.58 -6.27
C GLU A 158 6.53 -26.25 -5.72
N ILE A 159 5.46 -25.77 -6.37
CA ILE A 159 4.76 -24.56 -5.95
C ILE A 159 3.54 -24.96 -5.10
N PRO A 160 3.41 -24.45 -3.87
CA PRO A 160 2.24 -24.71 -3.03
C PRO A 160 0.92 -24.37 -3.76
N GLU A 161 -0.08 -25.23 -3.60
CA GLU A 161 -1.36 -25.13 -4.31
C GLU A 161 -2.02 -23.76 -4.13
N TRP A 162 -2.00 -23.21 -2.92
CA TRP A 162 -2.55 -21.88 -2.61
C TRP A 162 -1.87 -20.73 -3.36
N LEU A 163 -0.59 -20.91 -3.75
CA LEU A 163 0.21 -19.88 -4.42
C LEU A 163 0.09 -19.94 -5.94
N GLN A 164 -0.21 -21.09 -6.52
CA GLN A 164 -0.18 -21.31 -7.97
C GLN A 164 -0.93 -20.24 -8.76
N PRO A 165 -2.19 -19.86 -8.45
CA PRO A 165 -2.92 -18.86 -9.21
C PRO A 165 -2.32 -17.46 -9.08
N TYR A 166 -1.81 -17.10 -7.90
CA TYR A 166 -1.15 -15.80 -7.67
C TYR A 166 0.19 -15.69 -8.39
N LEU A 167 0.98 -16.78 -8.37
CA LEU A 167 2.26 -16.82 -9.06
C LEU A 167 2.06 -16.78 -10.59
N ALA A 168 1.07 -17.48 -11.11
CA ALA A 168 0.70 -17.41 -12.51
C ALA A 168 0.27 -16.00 -12.93
N ALA A 169 -0.49 -15.30 -12.09
CA ALA A 169 -0.87 -13.90 -12.31
C ALA A 169 0.35 -12.98 -12.29
N ALA A 170 1.28 -13.17 -11.35
CA ALA A 170 2.51 -12.38 -11.24
C ALA A 170 3.43 -12.57 -12.44
N VAL A 171 3.59 -13.79 -12.92
CA VAL A 171 4.38 -14.10 -14.13
C VAL A 171 3.78 -13.43 -15.37
N ARG A 172 2.46 -13.56 -15.57
CA ARG A 172 1.76 -12.93 -16.72
C ARG A 172 1.83 -11.42 -16.71
N SER A 173 1.81 -10.80 -15.54
CA SER A 173 1.95 -9.34 -15.42
C SER A 173 3.39 -8.84 -15.43
N GLY A 174 4.38 -9.76 -15.53
CA GLY A 174 5.79 -9.41 -15.57
C GLY A 174 6.42 -9.10 -14.22
N LEU A 175 5.72 -9.24 -13.10
CA LEU A 175 6.24 -8.92 -11.75
C LEU A 175 7.50 -9.71 -11.38
N THR A 176 7.62 -10.95 -11.87
CA THR A 176 8.75 -11.84 -11.60
C THR A 176 9.92 -11.68 -12.59
N ALA A 177 9.77 -10.83 -13.59
CA ALA A 177 10.82 -10.64 -14.60
C ALA A 177 12.10 -10.06 -13.98
N GLY A 178 13.24 -10.68 -14.28
CA GLY A 178 14.54 -10.26 -13.75
C GLY A 178 14.86 -10.73 -12.35
N LEU A 179 14.10 -11.68 -11.78
CA LEU A 179 14.52 -12.41 -10.59
C LEU A 179 15.80 -13.21 -10.88
N PRO A 180 16.68 -13.42 -9.88
CA PRO A 180 17.98 -14.07 -10.08
C PRO A 180 17.87 -15.49 -10.65
N ASP A 181 16.91 -16.28 -10.19
CA ASP A 181 16.60 -17.60 -10.70
C ASP A 181 15.29 -17.55 -11.50
N GLN A 182 15.35 -18.03 -12.74
CA GLN A 182 14.19 -18.11 -13.65
C GLN A 182 13.71 -19.57 -13.80
N GLN A 183 14.37 -20.54 -13.18
CA GLN A 183 14.01 -21.95 -13.23
C GLN A 183 13.28 -22.39 -11.96
N THR A 184 13.71 -21.93 -10.79
CA THR A 184 13.07 -22.22 -9.51
C THR A 184 12.55 -20.92 -8.88
N PHE A 185 11.38 -21.00 -8.26
CA PHE A 185 10.79 -19.85 -7.59
C PHE A 185 11.18 -19.78 -6.10
N GLY A 186 11.30 -20.92 -5.43
CA GLY A 186 11.61 -20.99 -4.00
C GLY A 186 10.55 -20.35 -3.13
N ALA A 187 9.31 -20.80 -3.26
CA ALA A 187 8.12 -20.18 -2.64
C ALA A 187 8.23 -19.95 -1.13
N GLU A 188 8.80 -20.91 -0.41
CA GLU A 188 8.95 -20.89 1.05
C GLU A 188 10.25 -20.21 1.52
N GLU A 189 11.13 -19.83 0.60
CA GLU A 189 12.36 -19.12 0.95
C GLU A 189 12.04 -17.69 1.36
N MET A 190 12.83 -17.17 2.31
CA MET A 190 12.73 -15.78 2.74
C MET A 190 13.07 -14.84 1.58
N ILE A 191 12.17 -13.89 1.29
CA ILE A 191 12.43 -12.91 0.24
C ILE A 191 13.56 -11.97 0.61
N THR A 192 14.45 -11.71 -0.33
CA THR A 192 15.56 -10.76 -0.17
C THR A 192 15.19 -9.34 -0.57
N GLY A 193 15.89 -8.34 -0.03
CA GLY A 193 15.68 -6.94 -0.42
C GLY A 193 15.93 -6.67 -1.91
N ALA A 194 16.83 -7.44 -2.56
CA ALA A 194 17.07 -7.35 -3.99
C ALA A 194 15.86 -7.82 -4.80
N GLU A 195 15.27 -8.95 -4.43
CA GLU A 195 14.06 -9.49 -5.09
C GLU A 195 12.85 -8.59 -4.89
N VAL A 196 12.66 -8.06 -3.67
CA VAL A 196 11.64 -7.03 -3.40
C VAL A 196 11.81 -5.85 -4.35
N SER A 197 13.04 -5.34 -4.50
CA SER A 197 13.33 -4.19 -5.37
C SER A 197 13.03 -4.48 -6.84
N VAL A 198 13.34 -5.69 -7.32
CA VAL A 198 13.02 -6.13 -8.69
C VAL A 198 11.51 -6.16 -8.89
N MET A 199 10.77 -6.81 -8.01
CA MET A 199 9.32 -6.93 -8.12
C MET A 199 8.59 -5.57 -8.02
N LEU A 200 9.03 -4.70 -7.10
CA LEU A 200 8.46 -3.35 -6.97
C LEU A 200 8.77 -2.44 -8.16
N LYS A 201 9.90 -2.65 -8.82
CA LYS A 201 10.21 -1.94 -10.08
C LYS A 201 9.28 -2.35 -11.21
N ASN A 202 8.85 -3.60 -11.22
CA ASN A 202 7.99 -4.17 -12.25
C ASN A 202 6.48 -3.92 -11.97
N ALA A 203 6.14 -3.47 -10.76
CA ALA A 203 4.80 -3.12 -10.31
C ALA A 203 4.38 -1.72 -10.78
#